data_9e7f8ef3e23ae34eb161aad52bd8f478
#
_entry.id   9e7f8ef3e23ae34eb161aad52bd8f478
#
_cell.length_a   1.000
_cell.length_b   1.000
_cell.length_c   1.000
_cell.angle_alpha   90.00
_cell.angle_beta   90.00
_cell.angle_gamma   90.00
#
_symmetry.space_group_name_H-M   'P 1'
#
loop_
_entity.id
_entity.type
_entity.pdbx_description
1 polymer ?
#
loop_
_entity_poly.entity_id
_entity_poly.type
_entity_poly.pdbx_seq_one_letter_code
_entity_poly.pdbx_strand_id
1 'polypeptide(L)'
;MKNVMAIGAHPDDIEFGCGGTLYKHKQNGDNIVMVVMTNTKSINGVTGKSLRTKEELQSESEASANVLGCDLEFLPFTDLHVPFSFESISKLEKLMIDYKTDTIYTHWGGDTNQDHIATLKTTMASARLLPNVLCYEQLPVPRITNVYPTANYYVDITDVFNKKIEMCECHDSQLKKYKTQGFDVLDGLDILARYRGN
;
A
#
# COMPACT_ATOMS: atom_id res chain seq x y z
N MET A 1 -15.79 3.56 16.10
CA MET A 1 -14.38 3.15 16.02
C MET A 1 -14.32 1.93 15.11
N LYS A 2 -13.58 2.02 14.03
CA LYS A 2 -13.40 0.94 13.06
C LYS A 2 -12.06 0.26 13.28
N ASN A 3 -11.92 -0.97 12.79
CA ASN A 3 -10.66 -1.67 12.71
C ASN A 3 -10.27 -1.77 11.23
N VAL A 4 -9.33 -0.95 10.83
CA VAL A 4 -8.93 -0.73 9.45
C VAL A 4 -7.62 -1.47 9.17
N MET A 5 -7.61 -2.28 8.11
CA MET A 5 -6.41 -2.94 7.62
C MET A 5 -6.06 -2.41 6.22
N ALA A 6 -4.87 -1.86 6.05
CA ALA A 6 -4.36 -1.49 4.74
C ALA A 6 -3.32 -2.50 4.29
N ILE A 7 -3.45 -3.02 3.07
CA ILE A 7 -2.63 -4.12 2.56
C ILE A 7 -1.91 -3.67 1.29
N GLY A 8 -0.58 -3.68 1.34
CA GLY A 8 0.31 -3.41 0.21
C GLY A 8 1.15 -4.64 -0.15
N ALA A 9 1.55 -4.76 -1.38
CA ALA A 9 2.48 -5.80 -1.83
C ALA A 9 3.89 -5.52 -1.30
N HIS A 10 4.33 -4.28 -1.42
CA HIS A 10 5.67 -3.82 -1.06
C HIS A 10 5.63 -2.68 -0.05
N PRO A 11 6.74 -2.44 0.67
CA PRO A 11 6.94 -1.22 1.43
C PRO A 11 6.79 0.01 0.52
N ASP A 12 5.95 0.96 0.87
CA ASP A 12 5.58 2.20 0.15
C ASP A 12 4.18 2.20 -0.51
N ASP A 13 3.64 1.05 -0.89
CA ASP A 13 2.38 0.96 -1.64
C ASP A 13 1.20 1.60 -0.90
N ILE A 14 1.11 1.36 0.40
CA ILE A 14 0.00 1.82 1.26
C ILE A 14 0.02 3.34 1.37
N GLU A 15 1.19 3.91 1.60
CA GLU A 15 1.38 5.33 1.77
C GLU A 15 1.08 6.09 0.48
N PHE A 16 1.60 5.60 -0.64
CA PHE A 16 1.36 6.19 -1.95
C PHE A 16 -0.10 6.04 -2.37
N GLY A 17 -0.73 4.90 -2.08
CA GLY A 17 -2.13 4.63 -2.41
C GLY A 17 -3.11 5.38 -1.50
N CYS A 18 -3.16 5.02 -0.23
CA CYS A 18 -4.21 5.44 0.70
C CYS A 18 -3.73 6.12 2.00
N GLY A 19 -2.45 6.51 2.13
CA GLY A 19 -1.89 7.09 3.35
C GLY A 19 -2.69 8.26 3.94
N GLY A 20 -3.16 9.19 3.09
CA GLY A 20 -4.03 10.29 3.55
C GLY A 20 -5.36 9.81 4.11
N THR A 21 -5.98 8.82 3.47
CA THR A 21 -7.23 8.20 3.96
C THR A 21 -7.02 7.51 5.31
N LEU A 22 -5.89 6.82 5.49
CA LEU A 22 -5.55 6.20 6.77
C LEU A 22 -5.34 7.25 7.87
N TYR A 23 -4.72 8.38 7.53
CA TYR A 23 -4.58 9.45 8.50
C TYR A 23 -5.93 10.06 8.92
N LYS A 24 -6.91 10.13 8.00
CA LYS A 24 -8.30 10.50 8.36
C LYS A 24 -8.93 9.46 9.30
N HIS A 25 -8.70 8.18 9.10
CA HIS A 25 -9.12 7.14 10.05
C HIS A 25 -8.47 7.34 11.42
N LYS A 26 -7.17 7.68 11.45
CA LYS A 26 -6.47 8.00 12.70
C LYS A 26 -7.09 9.17 13.43
N GLN A 27 -7.42 10.26 12.73
CA GLN A 27 -8.12 11.42 13.32
C GLN A 27 -9.48 11.06 13.90
N ASN A 28 -10.18 10.09 13.31
CA ASN A 28 -11.47 9.59 13.78
C ASN A 28 -11.35 8.63 14.98
N GLY A 29 -10.13 8.29 15.40
CA GLY A 29 -9.88 7.37 16.50
C GLY A 29 -10.04 5.90 16.11
N ASP A 30 -10.01 5.56 14.82
CA ASP A 30 -10.05 4.18 14.35
C ASP A 30 -8.72 3.46 14.62
N ASN A 31 -8.78 2.15 14.85
CA ASN A 31 -7.59 1.30 14.94
C ASN A 31 -7.09 0.98 13.53
N ILE A 32 -5.79 1.08 13.32
CA ILE A 32 -5.20 0.87 12.00
C ILE A 32 -4.06 -0.13 12.10
N VAL A 33 -4.00 -1.06 11.15
CA VAL A 33 -2.84 -1.91 10.90
C VAL A 33 -2.45 -1.83 9.42
N MET A 34 -1.18 -1.63 9.16
CA MET A 34 -0.59 -1.76 7.83
C MET A 34 -0.01 -3.16 7.68
N VAL A 35 -0.31 -3.84 6.57
CA VAL A 35 0.19 -5.17 6.26
C VAL A 35 0.94 -5.13 4.94
N VAL A 36 2.22 -5.44 4.96
CA VAL A 36 3.06 -5.56 3.78
C VAL A 36 3.27 -7.03 3.46
N MET A 37 2.92 -7.45 2.23
CA MET A 37 2.99 -8.86 1.85
C MET A 37 4.43 -9.37 1.77
N THR A 38 5.38 -8.52 1.39
CA THR A 38 6.78 -8.91 1.22
C THR A 38 7.65 -8.53 2.40
N ASN A 39 8.60 -9.39 2.74
CA ASN A 39 9.58 -9.17 3.80
C ASN A 39 10.98 -9.62 3.36
N THR A 40 11.39 -9.16 2.20
CA THR A 40 12.71 -9.47 1.63
C THR A 40 13.34 -8.23 1.02
N LYS A 41 14.62 -8.33 0.65
CA LYS A 41 15.28 -7.27 -0.12
C LYS A 41 14.55 -7.05 -1.45
N SER A 42 14.52 -5.81 -1.93
CA SER A 42 14.04 -5.51 -3.27
C SER A 42 15.12 -5.83 -4.30
N ILE A 43 14.72 -6.43 -5.43
CA ILE A 43 15.62 -6.86 -6.49
C ILE A 43 15.22 -6.27 -7.85
N ASN A 44 16.22 -6.09 -8.72
CA ASN A 44 15.96 -5.78 -10.12
C ASN A 44 15.54 -7.06 -10.85
N GLY A 45 14.32 -7.11 -11.38
CA GLY A 45 13.78 -8.30 -12.03
C GLY A 45 14.51 -8.79 -13.26
N VAL A 46 15.33 -7.93 -13.91
CA VAL A 46 16.13 -8.30 -15.10
C VAL A 46 17.51 -8.81 -14.70
N THR A 47 18.17 -8.11 -13.76
CA THR A 47 19.58 -8.38 -13.42
C THR A 47 19.76 -9.23 -12.17
N GLY A 48 18.71 -9.42 -11.37
CA GLY A 48 18.76 -10.08 -10.07
C GLY A 48 19.53 -9.31 -8.98
N LYS A 49 20.06 -8.13 -9.31
CA LYS A 49 20.82 -7.32 -8.34
C LYS A 49 19.89 -6.77 -7.26
N SER A 50 20.39 -6.78 -6.02
CA SER A 50 19.71 -6.09 -4.91
C SER A 50 19.65 -4.59 -5.19
N LEU A 51 18.47 -4.02 -5.04
CA LEU A 51 18.22 -2.58 -5.14
C LEU A 51 18.20 -1.96 -3.74
N ARG A 52 17.56 -2.65 -2.78
CA ARG A 52 17.40 -2.22 -1.40
C ARG A 52 17.54 -3.42 -0.48
N THR A 53 18.10 -3.23 0.70
CA THR A 53 18.19 -4.31 1.69
C THR A 53 16.85 -4.52 2.40
N LYS A 54 16.69 -5.66 3.04
CA LYS A 54 15.52 -5.93 3.87
C LYS A 54 15.43 -4.97 5.05
N GLU A 55 16.54 -4.73 5.71
CA GLU A 55 16.66 -3.87 6.88
C GLU A 55 16.30 -2.42 6.54
N GLU A 56 16.74 -1.93 5.39
CA GLU A 56 16.40 -0.60 4.88
C GLU A 56 14.89 -0.49 4.64
N LEU A 57 14.28 -1.45 3.95
CA LEU A 57 12.85 -1.48 3.69
C LEU A 57 12.01 -1.55 4.97
N GLN A 58 12.42 -2.36 5.93
CA GLN A 58 11.72 -2.47 7.21
C GLN A 58 11.80 -1.16 8.00
N SER A 59 12.99 -0.57 8.10
CA SER A 59 13.20 0.69 8.81
C SER A 59 12.37 1.84 8.20
N GLU A 60 12.29 1.93 6.88
CA GLU A 60 11.46 2.92 6.18
C GLU A 60 9.96 2.72 6.47
N SER A 61 9.47 1.47 6.43
CA SER A 61 8.08 1.15 6.75
C SER A 61 7.73 1.39 8.22
N GLU A 62 8.64 1.06 9.14
CA GLU A 62 8.48 1.35 10.57
C GLU A 62 8.41 2.86 10.84
N ALA A 63 9.26 3.65 10.15
CA ALA A 63 9.21 5.10 10.25
C ALA A 63 7.86 5.66 9.78
N SER A 64 7.34 5.17 8.66
CA SER A 64 6.03 5.56 8.14
C SER A 64 4.89 5.16 9.09
N ALA A 65 4.89 3.92 9.59
CA ALA A 65 3.91 3.45 10.57
C ALA A 65 3.95 4.30 11.86
N ASN A 66 5.12 4.76 12.30
CA ASN A 66 5.25 5.67 13.44
C ASN A 66 4.63 7.05 13.17
N VAL A 67 4.79 7.61 11.96
CA VAL A 67 4.12 8.86 11.57
C VAL A 67 2.60 8.70 11.63
N LEU A 68 2.08 7.60 11.12
CA LEU A 68 0.64 7.28 11.20
C LEU A 68 0.24 6.92 12.64
N GLY A 69 1.12 6.34 13.45
CA GLY A 69 0.86 5.81 14.79
C GLY A 69 -0.08 4.59 14.73
N CYS A 70 0.31 3.60 13.94
CA CYS A 70 -0.42 2.36 13.72
C CYS A 70 0.46 1.14 13.89
N ASP A 71 -0.16 -0.04 13.95
CA ASP A 71 0.55 -1.31 13.89
C ASP A 71 1.05 -1.60 12.48
N LEU A 72 2.14 -2.37 12.37
CA LEU A 72 2.74 -2.79 11.11
C LEU A 72 3.06 -4.28 11.15
N GLU A 73 2.61 -5.01 10.14
CA GLU A 73 2.85 -6.44 9.98
C GLU A 73 3.52 -6.72 8.63
N PHE A 74 4.48 -7.64 8.63
CA PHE A 74 5.10 -8.15 7.41
C PHE A 74 4.75 -9.62 7.21
N LEU A 75 4.22 -9.97 6.04
CA LEU A 75 4.11 -11.36 5.64
C LEU A 75 5.42 -11.86 4.98
N PRO A 76 5.74 -13.14 5.08
CA PRO A 76 7.08 -13.65 4.75
C PRO A 76 7.27 -13.95 3.25
N PHE A 77 6.60 -13.21 2.36
CA PHE A 77 6.72 -13.46 0.92
C PHE A 77 7.88 -12.67 0.32
N THR A 78 8.31 -13.12 -0.84
CA THR A 78 9.47 -12.56 -1.55
C THR A 78 9.02 -11.53 -2.58
N ASP A 79 9.75 -10.41 -2.68
CA ASP A 79 9.60 -9.42 -3.75
C ASP A 79 9.60 -10.09 -5.13
N LEU A 80 8.73 -9.68 -6.03
CA LEU A 80 8.41 -10.27 -7.34
C LEU A 80 7.73 -11.66 -7.31
N HIS A 81 7.42 -12.19 -6.13
CA HIS A 81 6.91 -13.55 -5.97
C HIS A 81 5.82 -13.67 -4.89
N VAL A 82 4.96 -12.65 -4.75
CA VAL A 82 3.79 -12.73 -3.87
C VAL A 82 2.84 -13.81 -4.41
N PRO A 83 2.56 -14.88 -3.65
CA PRO A 83 1.72 -15.96 -4.16
C PRO A 83 0.22 -15.67 -3.98
N PHE A 84 -0.59 -16.12 -4.92
CA PHE A 84 -2.01 -16.36 -4.69
C PHE A 84 -2.19 -17.85 -4.36
N SER A 85 -2.22 -18.19 -3.08
CA SER A 85 -2.20 -19.57 -2.59
C SER A 85 -2.98 -19.73 -1.29
N PHE A 86 -3.24 -20.98 -0.90
CA PHE A 86 -3.85 -21.27 0.39
C PHE A 86 -3.04 -20.67 1.55
N GLU A 87 -1.72 -20.73 1.47
CA GLU A 87 -0.85 -20.20 2.52
C GLU A 87 -1.01 -18.67 2.67
N SER A 88 -0.97 -17.93 1.56
CA SER A 88 -1.10 -16.47 1.60
C SER A 88 -2.49 -16.03 2.08
N ILE A 89 -3.54 -16.73 1.62
CA ILE A 89 -4.91 -16.48 2.05
C ILE A 89 -5.05 -16.72 3.56
N SER A 90 -4.59 -17.90 4.07
CA SER A 90 -4.74 -18.25 5.48
C SER A 90 -3.97 -17.32 6.41
N LYS A 91 -2.76 -16.88 6.02
CA LYS A 91 -1.98 -15.91 6.80
C LYS A 91 -2.70 -14.58 6.91
N LEU A 92 -3.28 -14.11 5.81
CA LEU A 92 -3.98 -12.84 5.78
C LEU A 92 -5.33 -12.92 6.51
N GLU A 93 -6.10 -14.03 6.36
CA GLU A 93 -7.31 -14.29 7.16
C GLU A 93 -7.01 -14.27 8.67
N LYS A 94 -5.91 -14.89 9.07
CA LYS A 94 -5.51 -14.88 10.47
C LYS A 94 -5.30 -13.46 11.00
N LEU A 95 -4.58 -12.60 10.26
CA LEU A 95 -4.40 -11.20 10.66
C LEU A 95 -5.76 -10.46 10.72
N MET A 96 -6.64 -10.66 9.73
CA MET A 96 -7.97 -10.05 9.74
C MET A 96 -8.79 -10.44 11.00
N ILE A 97 -8.67 -11.69 11.45
CA ILE A 97 -9.32 -12.18 12.68
C ILE A 97 -8.66 -11.57 13.92
N ASP A 98 -7.32 -11.63 14.01
CA ASP A 98 -6.57 -11.13 15.17
C ASP A 98 -6.81 -9.64 15.40
N TYR A 99 -6.84 -8.84 14.32
CA TYR A 99 -7.10 -7.40 14.36
C TYR A 99 -8.60 -7.04 14.34
N LYS A 100 -9.51 -8.03 14.29
CA LYS A 100 -10.97 -7.84 14.20
C LYS A 100 -11.35 -6.86 13.08
N THR A 101 -10.72 -7.01 11.93
CA THR A 101 -10.83 -6.10 10.78
C THR A 101 -12.27 -6.02 10.27
N ASP A 102 -12.76 -4.81 10.01
CA ASP A 102 -14.06 -4.54 9.41
C ASP A 102 -13.97 -3.75 8.10
N THR A 103 -12.84 -3.10 7.86
CA THR A 103 -12.60 -2.28 6.66
C THR A 103 -11.19 -2.54 6.11
N ILE A 104 -11.11 -2.81 4.82
CA ILE A 104 -9.83 -3.09 4.13
C ILE A 104 -9.59 -2.09 3.02
N TYR A 105 -8.33 -1.67 2.90
CA TYR A 105 -7.77 -0.99 1.73
C TYR A 105 -6.73 -1.87 1.08
N THR A 106 -6.77 -2.02 -0.25
CA THR A 106 -5.83 -2.86 -1.02
C THR A 106 -5.63 -2.32 -2.42
N HIS A 107 -4.76 -2.97 -3.20
CA HIS A 107 -4.49 -2.60 -4.58
C HIS A 107 -5.73 -2.66 -5.47
N TRP A 108 -5.73 -1.84 -6.53
CA TRP A 108 -6.74 -1.87 -7.57
C TRP A 108 -6.44 -2.96 -8.62
N GLY A 109 -7.51 -3.57 -9.15
CA GLY A 109 -7.41 -4.76 -10.02
C GLY A 109 -6.92 -4.53 -11.44
N GLY A 110 -6.80 -3.30 -11.89
CA GLY A 110 -6.26 -2.96 -13.22
C GLY A 110 -4.76 -2.63 -13.21
N ASP A 111 -4.06 -2.94 -12.15
CA ASP A 111 -2.60 -2.81 -12.06
C ASP A 111 -1.88 -3.81 -12.99
N THR A 112 -0.67 -3.49 -13.40
CA THR A 112 0.20 -4.36 -14.21
C THR A 112 1.28 -5.07 -13.40
N ASN A 113 1.49 -4.67 -12.14
CA ASN A 113 2.46 -5.34 -11.27
C ASN A 113 1.88 -6.67 -10.78
N GLN A 114 2.58 -7.77 -11.03
CA GLN A 114 2.14 -9.12 -10.66
C GLN A 114 1.94 -9.28 -9.16
N ASP A 115 2.75 -8.63 -8.31
CA ASP A 115 2.62 -8.72 -6.86
C ASP A 115 1.40 -7.93 -6.36
N HIS A 116 1.09 -6.77 -6.96
CA HIS A 116 -0.13 -6.02 -6.66
C HIS A 116 -1.38 -6.82 -7.02
N ILE A 117 -1.37 -7.47 -8.21
CA ILE A 117 -2.47 -8.34 -8.66
C ILE A 117 -2.63 -9.54 -7.73
N ALA A 118 -1.53 -10.19 -7.32
CA ALA A 118 -1.55 -11.32 -6.41
C ALA A 118 -2.05 -10.91 -5.02
N THR A 119 -1.60 -9.75 -4.52
CA THR A 119 -2.05 -9.15 -3.26
C THR A 119 -3.54 -8.88 -3.28
N LEU A 120 -4.06 -8.24 -4.34
CA LEU A 120 -5.50 -8.03 -4.48
C LEU A 120 -6.27 -9.34 -4.46
N LYS A 121 -5.86 -10.34 -5.26
CA LYS A 121 -6.55 -11.64 -5.31
C LYS A 121 -6.56 -12.34 -3.95
N THR A 122 -5.43 -12.31 -3.24
CA THR A 122 -5.31 -12.85 -1.89
C THR A 122 -6.23 -12.11 -0.93
N THR A 123 -6.23 -10.77 -0.96
CA THR A 123 -7.10 -9.94 -0.13
C THR A 123 -8.58 -10.24 -0.38
N MET A 124 -9.02 -10.29 -1.63
CA MET A 124 -10.43 -10.56 -1.97
C MET A 124 -10.86 -11.96 -1.52
N ALA A 125 -9.99 -12.96 -1.64
CA ALA A 125 -10.27 -14.30 -1.16
C ALA A 125 -10.36 -14.37 0.37
N SER A 126 -9.45 -13.68 1.07
CA SER A 126 -9.41 -13.64 2.53
C SER A 126 -10.56 -12.81 3.13
N ALA A 127 -10.96 -11.74 2.45
CA ALA A 127 -11.96 -10.78 2.93
C ALA A 127 -13.41 -11.12 2.51
N ARG A 128 -13.67 -12.30 1.97
CA ARG A 128 -14.97 -12.68 1.37
C ARG A 128 -16.20 -12.51 2.30
N LEU A 129 -15.99 -12.42 3.59
CA LEU A 129 -17.04 -12.23 4.59
C LEU A 129 -17.03 -10.83 5.22
N LEU A 130 -16.11 -9.96 4.81
CA LEU A 130 -16.01 -8.60 5.35
C LEU A 130 -16.89 -7.62 4.57
N PRO A 131 -17.50 -6.64 5.27
CA PRO A 131 -18.46 -5.76 4.64
C PRO A 131 -17.83 -4.68 3.74
N ASN A 132 -16.57 -4.31 4.01
CA ASN A 132 -15.95 -3.17 3.34
C ASN A 132 -14.56 -3.52 2.82
N VAL A 133 -14.43 -3.63 1.50
CA VAL A 133 -13.15 -3.74 0.80
C VAL A 133 -13.06 -2.64 -0.24
N LEU A 134 -12.09 -1.75 -0.10
CA LEU A 134 -11.84 -0.62 -0.99
C LEU A 134 -10.49 -0.80 -1.68
N CYS A 135 -10.45 -0.47 -2.97
CA CYS A 135 -9.20 -0.51 -3.73
C CYS A 135 -8.67 0.91 -3.90
N TYR A 136 -7.39 1.11 -3.60
CA TYR A 136 -6.76 2.41 -3.78
C TYR A 136 -6.12 2.54 -5.17
N GLU A 137 -6.17 3.75 -5.71
CA GLU A 137 -5.39 4.15 -6.86
C GLU A 137 -3.96 4.50 -6.40
N GLN A 138 -2.96 3.99 -7.10
CA GLN A 138 -1.56 4.18 -6.74
C GLN A 138 -0.74 4.73 -7.90
N LEU A 139 0.25 5.55 -7.62
CA LEU A 139 1.27 5.99 -8.56
C LEU A 139 2.55 5.14 -8.43
N PRO A 140 3.28 4.95 -9.53
CA PRO A 140 2.94 5.39 -10.90
C PRO A 140 1.77 4.60 -11.49
N VAL A 141 0.84 5.30 -12.11
CA VAL A 141 -0.28 4.65 -12.81
C VAL A 141 0.28 3.76 -13.93
N PRO A 142 -0.15 2.50 -14.04
CA PRO A 142 0.30 1.61 -15.10
C PRO A 142 0.07 2.24 -16.48
N ARG A 143 1.10 2.37 -17.28
CA ARG A 143 1.05 3.06 -18.58
C ARG A 143 0.44 2.23 -19.71
N ILE A 144 0.09 0.96 -19.48
CA ILE A 144 -0.19 -0.02 -20.55
C ILE A 144 -1.49 -0.80 -20.31
N THR A 145 -2.44 -0.27 -19.57
CA THR A 145 -3.74 -0.92 -19.49
C THR A 145 -4.78 -0.11 -20.26
N ASN A 146 -5.64 -0.77 -21.04
CA ASN A 146 -6.86 -0.17 -21.57
C ASN A 146 -7.93 0.03 -20.48
N VAL A 147 -7.56 -0.22 -19.22
CA VAL A 147 -8.45 -0.13 -18.07
C VAL A 147 -7.88 0.93 -17.14
N TYR A 148 -8.55 2.06 -17.04
CA TYR A 148 -8.19 3.13 -16.12
C TYR A 148 -8.97 2.98 -14.82
N PRO A 149 -8.39 3.39 -13.66
CA PRO A 149 -9.13 3.43 -12.41
C PRO A 149 -10.37 4.33 -12.56
N THR A 150 -11.55 3.71 -12.51
CA THR A 150 -12.80 4.47 -12.40
C THR A 150 -13.10 4.63 -10.92
N ALA A 151 -12.53 5.67 -10.31
CA ALA A 151 -12.76 5.95 -8.91
C ALA A 151 -14.25 6.25 -8.67
N ASN A 152 -14.84 5.58 -7.69
CA ASN A 152 -16.24 5.73 -7.27
C ASN A 152 -16.38 6.09 -5.79
N TYR A 153 -15.27 6.19 -5.08
CA TYR A 153 -15.21 6.60 -3.68
C TYR A 153 -14.04 7.57 -3.49
N TYR A 154 -14.32 8.72 -2.91
CA TYR A 154 -13.35 9.79 -2.71
C TYR A 154 -13.31 10.18 -1.24
N VAL A 155 -12.12 10.41 -0.72
CA VAL A 155 -11.90 10.91 0.62
C VAL A 155 -11.19 12.25 0.53
N ASP A 156 -11.79 13.30 1.09
CA ASP A 156 -11.11 14.58 1.21
C ASP A 156 -9.97 14.49 2.22
N ILE A 157 -8.74 14.62 1.72
CA ILE A 157 -7.51 14.58 2.49
C ILE A 157 -6.80 15.93 2.55
N THR A 158 -7.47 17.01 2.16
CA THR A 158 -6.88 18.36 2.05
C THR A 158 -6.17 18.78 3.34
N ASP A 159 -6.80 18.58 4.49
CA ASP A 159 -6.28 18.94 5.80
C ASP A 159 -5.16 18.02 6.32
N VAL A 160 -4.98 16.84 5.72
CA VAL A 160 -3.99 15.84 6.11
C VAL A 160 -3.00 15.50 5.00
N PHE A 161 -3.05 16.20 3.87
CA PHE A 161 -2.20 15.91 2.72
C PHE A 161 -0.71 15.96 3.06
N ASN A 162 -0.30 16.93 3.88
CA ASN A 162 1.06 17.03 4.40
C ASN A 162 1.49 15.78 5.18
N LYS A 163 0.57 15.13 5.90
CA LYS A 163 0.85 13.89 6.63
C LYS A 163 1.00 12.69 5.69
N LYS A 164 0.22 12.64 4.60
CA LYS A 164 0.46 11.67 3.53
C LYS A 164 1.86 11.83 2.95
N ILE A 165 2.28 13.06 2.64
CA ILE A 165 3.63 13.33 2.12
C ILE A 165 4.71 12.93 3.11
N GLU A 166 4.58 13.28 4.40
CA GLU A 166 5.51 12.87 5.46
C GLU A 166 5.67 11.34 5.55
N MET A 167 4.59 10.58 5.44
CA MET A 167 4.65 9.13 5.38
C MET A 167 5.38 8.63 4.13
N CYS A 168 5.11 9.23 2.98
CA CYS A 168 5.79 8.88 1.72
C CYS A 168 7.30 9.20 1.75
N GLU A 169 7.69 10.29 2.40
CA GLU A 169 9.09 10.72 2.56
C GLU A 169 9.91 9.73 3.41
N CYS A 170 9.27 8.93 4.27
CA CYS A 170 9.95 7.86 4.99
C CYS A 170 10.57 6.81 4.06
N HIS A 171 10.07 6.65 2.85
CA HIS A 171 10.56 5.72 1.84
C HIS A 171 11.62 6.37 0.91
N ASP A 172 12.64 6.96 1.51
CA ASP A 172 13.70 7.72 0.82
C ASP A 172 14.40 6.91 -0.28
N SER A 173 14.65 5.62 -0.02
CA SER A 173 15.28 4.72 -1.01
C SER A 173 14.42 4.57 -2.28
N GLN A 174 13.10 4.55 -2.14
CA GLN A 174 12.16 4.45 -3.26
C GLN A 174 12.03 5.80 -4.00
N LEU A 175 11.98 6.90 -3.27
CA LEU A 175 11.95 8.24 -3.88
C LEU A 175 13.20 8.49 -4.73
N LYS A 176 14.38 8.12 -4.22
CA LYS A 176 15.65 8.19 -4.97
C LYS A 176 15.61 7.34 -6.23
N LYS A 177 15.10 6.11 -6.15
CA LYS A 177 14.93 5.21 -7.31
C LYS A 177 14.08 5.87 -8.39
N TYR A 178 12.91 6.39 -8.06
CA TYR A 178 12.03 7.05 -9.04
C TYR A 178 12.66 8.31 -9.63
N LYS A 179 13.35 9.10 -8.81
CA LYS A 179 14.05 10.30 -9.27
C LYS A 179 15.15 9.97 -10.29
N THR A 180 15.89 8.86 -10.13
CA THR A 180 16.86 8.39 -11.13
C THR A 180 16.20 7.97 -12.45
N GLN A 181 14.91 7.64 -12.42
CA GLN A 181 14.09 7.31 -13.60
C GLN A 181 13.40 8.54 -14.22
N GLY A 182 13.68 9.73 -13.69
CA GLY A 182 13.09 10.99 -14.18
C GLY A 182 11.65 11.22 -13.71
N PHE A 183 11.22 10.56 -12.62
CA PHE A 183 9.88 10.71 -12.08
C PHE A 183 9.94 11.18 -10.61
N ASP A 184 9.34 12.34 -10.33
CA ASP A 184 9.13 12.81 -8.96
C ASP A 184 7.77 12.29 -8.46
N VAL A 185 7.83 11.33 -7.54
CA VAL A 185 6.63 10.67 -7.01
C VAL A 185 5.81 11.65 -6.17
N LEU A 186 6.45 12.51 -5.38
CA LEU A 186 5.74 13.43 -4.49
C LEU A 186 4.96 14.48 -5.29
N ASP A 187 5.56 15.03 -6.34
CA ASP A 187 4.88 15.90 -7.30
C ASP A 187 3.69 15.17 -7.98
N GLY A 188 3.93 13.92 -8.38
CA GLY A 188 2.89 13.08 -8.96
C GLY A 188 1.70 12.87 -8.03
N LEU A 189 1.94 12.66 -6.73
CA LEU A 189 0.90 12.51 -5.72
C LEU A 189 0.10 13.82 -5.52
N ASP A 190 0.76 14.98 -5.51
CA ASP A 190 0.06 16.28 -5.44
C ASP A 190 -0.83 16.51 -6.67
N ILE A 191 -0.29 16.27 -7.86
CA ILE A 191 -1.03 16.40 -9.12
C ILE A 191 -2.25 15.47 -9.13
N LEU A 192 -2.08 14.20 -8.74
CA LEU A 192 -3.19 13.24 -8.69
C LEU A 192 -4.26 13.66 -7.68
N ALA A 193 -3.86 14.09 -6.49
CA ALA A 193 -4.79 14.54 -5.45
C ALA A 193 -5.61 15.74 -5.92
N ARG A 194 -4.98 16.75 -6.54
CA ARG A 194 -5.67 17.91 -7.13
C ARG A 194 -6.58 17.50 -8.27
N TYR A 195 -6.13 16.63 -9.16
CA TYR A 195 -6.94 16.16 -10.29
C TYR A 195 -8.20 15.41 -9.83
N ARG A 196 -8.10 14.62 -8.77
CA ARG A 196 -9.23 13.85 -8.21
C ARG A 196 -10.14 14.67 -7.30
N GLY A 197 -9.65 15.77 -6.76
CA GLY A 197 -10.37 16.66 -5.84
C GLY A 197 -11.15 17.79 -6.51
N ASN A 198 -11.08 17.94 -7.84
CA ASN A 198 -11.79 18.98 -8.60
C ASN A 198 -13.13 18.49 -9.17
#